data_6e86e79d9a29ca6fae7a2d2bbe486946
#
_entry.id   6e86e79d9a29ca6fae7a2d2bbe486946
#
_cell.length_a   1.000
_cell.length_b   1.000
_cell.length_c   1.000
_cell.angle_alpha   90.00
_cell.angle_beta   90.00
_cell.angle_gamma   90.00
#
_symmetry.space_group_name_H-M   'P 1'
#
loop_
_entity.id
_entity.type
_entity.pdbx_description
1 polymer ?
#
loop_
_entity_poly.entity_id
_entity_poly.type
_entity_poly.pdbx_seq_one_letter_code
_entity_poly.pdbx_strand_id
1 'polypeptide(L)'
;MRREGHIIEEIVEYSNIAESFDQVISGAKRKESRQGRYLLAHREEFIKKLSERIVSGQFYVTPNDIEEKDIIEAGKLRHIQFFKSLKNSIAAHAIMSVVDKHLKKRFIRTTSASIKNRGMHDLMKYILRDIQEDPEGTRYCYKFDISKFYESVNQDFVMYCVHRIFKDKKLIAMLDNFVRIIPKGISIGLRSSQGLGNLLLSVYLDHYLKDKYGVCHFYRYCDDGVVLGKTKAELWMIRDIIHEQLQEIDLVVKPNERVFPTAEE
;
A
#
# COMPACT_ATOMS: atom_id res chain seq x y z
N MET A 1 11.38 18.22 2.85
CA MET A 1 10.43 17.91 1.75
C MET A 1 9.16 18.75 1.93
N ARG A 2 8.62 19.39 0.85
CA ARG A 2 7.40 20.22 0.96
C ARG A 2 6.17 19.31 1.07
N ARG A 3 5.32 19.54 2.10
CA ARG A 3 4.07 18.81 2.28
C ARG A 3 3.02 19.24 1.26
N GLU A 4 2.20 18.30 0.80
CA GLU A 4 1.14 18.52 -0.17
C GLU A 4 -0.18 18.92 0.51
N GLY A 5 -0.95 19.77 -0.14
CA GLY A 5 -2.29 20.21 0.31
C GLY A 5 -3.20 20.38 -0.88
N HIS A 6 -4.45 20.78 -0.63
CA HIS A 6 -5.51 20.86 -1.66
C HIS A 6 -5.93 19.50 -2.23
N ILE A 7 -5.66 18.43 -1.49
CA ILE A 7 -5.98 17.06 -1.93
C ILE A 7 -7.49 16.80 -1.86
N ILE A 8 -8.18 17.46 -0.92
CA ILE A 8 -9.64 17.34 -0.80
C ILE A 8 -10.34 17.80 -2.08
N GLU A 9 -9.89 18.90 -2.68
CA GLU A 9 -10.44 19.42 -3.93
C GLU A 9 -10.34 18.37 -5.05
N GLU A 10 -9.18 17.69 -5.17
CA GLU A 10 -9.01 16.61 -6.15
C GLU A 10 -9.90 15.39 -5.85
N ILE A 11 -10.07 15.04 -4.57
CA ILE A 11 -10.89 13.89 -4.16
C ILE A 11 -12.35 14.13 -4.53
N VAL A 12 -12.86 15.34 -4.32
CA VAL A 12 -14.28 15.68 -4.50
C VAL A 12 -14.62 16.09 -5.93
N GLU A 13 -13.67 16.11 -6.84
CA GLU A 13 -13.98 16.25 -8.26
C GLU A 13 -15.01 15.21 -8.71
N TYR A 14 -16.03 15.67 -9.43
CA TYR A 14 -17.11 14.80 -9.90
C TYR A 14 -16.58 13.59 -10.65
N SER A 15 -15.63 13.79 -11.56
CA SER A 15 -14.99 12.73 -12.34
C SER A 15 -14.38 11.65 -11.46
N ASN A 16 -13.65 12.03 -10.39
CA ASN A 16 -13.01 11.09 -9.49
C ASN A 16 -14.02 10.24 -8.71
N ILE A 17 -15.07 10.86 -8.16
CA ILE A 17 -16.10 10.12 -7.43
C ILE A 17 -16.91 9.24 -8.38
N ALA A 18 -17.25 9.75 -9.58
CA ALA A 18 -18.00 9.02 -10.59
C ALA A 18 -17.23 7.77 -11.09
N GLU A 19 -15.95 7.93 -11.44
CA GLU A 19 -15.09 6.80 -11.81
C GLU A 19 -14.96 5.77 -10.69
N SER A 20 -14.80 6.24 -9.45
CA SER A 20 -14.73 5.36 -8.27
C SER A 20 -16.03 4.60 -8.04
N PHE A 21 -17.16 5.25 -8.23
CA PHE A 21 -18.49 4.65 -8.19
C PHE A 21 -18.60 3.53 -9.23
N ASP A 22 -18.29 3.85 -10.49
CA ASP A 22 -18.41 2.91 -11.61
C ASP A 22 -17.46 1.72 -11.45
N GLN A 23 -16.22 1.92 -10.98
CA GLN A 23 -15.26 0.84 -10.73
C GLN A 23 -15.72 -0.09 -9.59
N VAL A 24 -16.21 0.46 -8.48
CA VAL A 24 -16.67 -0.36 -7.34
C VAL A 24 -17.94 -1.15 -7.69
N ILE A 25 -18.87 -0.55 -8.45
CA ILE A 25 -20.14 -1.18 -8.84
C ILE A 25 -19.99 -2.16 -10.02
N SER A 26 -18.92 -2.08 -10.83
CA SER A 26 -18.76 -2.83 -12.10
C SER A 26 -18.88 -4.35 -11.98
N GLY A 27 -18.58 -4.94 -10.83
CA GLY A 27 -18.74 -6.40 -10.62
C GLY A 27 -20.20 -6.84 -10.66
N ALA A 28 -20.54 -7.86 -11.47
CA ALA A 28 -21.90 -8.34 -11.68
C ALA A 28 -22.68 -8.55 -10.36
N LYS A 29 -22.08 -9.26 -9.39
CA LYS A 29 -22.70 -9.49 -8.07
C LYS A 29 -23.01 -8.20 -7.31
N ARG A 30 -22.14 -7.18 -7.41
CA ARG A 30 -22.35 -5.89 -6.74
C ARG A 30 -23.45 -5.10 -7.44
N LYS A 31 -23.41 -5.04 -8.77
CA LYS A 31 -24.40 -4.35 -9.61
C LYS A 31 -25.81 -4.88 -9.38
N GLU A 32 -25.96 -6.20 -9.28
CA GLU A 32 -27.26 -6.88 -9.08
C GLU A 32 -27.71 -6.93 -7.62
N SER A 33 -26.85 -6.59 -6.67
CA SER A 33 -27.23 -6.56 -5.26
C SER A 33 -28.28 -5.46 -4.97
N ARG A 34 -29.04 -5.61 -3.86
CA ARG A 34 -29.99 -4.59 -3.43
C ARG A 34 -29.34 -3.22 -3.26
N GLN A 35 -28.12 -3.18 -2.68
CA GLN A 35 -27.35 -1.95 -2.52
C GLN A 35 -26.91 -1.37 -3.87
N GLY A 36 -26.43 -2.21 -4.78
CA GLY A 36 -25.97 -1.79 -6.10
C GLY A 36 -27.10 -1.18 -6.92
N ARG A 37 -28.24 -1.86 -7.03
CA ARG A 37 -29.42 -1.34 -7.74
C ARG A 37 -29.91 -0.01 -7.17
N TYR A 38 -29.95 0.11 -5.84
CA TYR A 38 -30.33 1.36 -5.19
C TYR A 38 -29.34 2.50 -5.54
N LEU A 39 -28.04 2.23 -5.43
CA LEU A 39 -27.01 3.23 -5.72
C LEU A 39 -27.02 3.66 -7.19
N LEU A 40 -27.24 2.73 -8.11
CA LEU A 40 -27.37 3.04 -9.55
C LEU A 40 -28.58 3.96 -9.83
N ALA A 41 -29.71 3.70 -9.18
CA ALA A 41 -30.90 4.54 -9.33
C ALA A 41 -30.72 5.96 -8.73
N HIS A 42 -29.82 6.13 -7.76
CA HIS A 42 -29.58 7.39 -7.05
C HIS A 42 -28.13 7.90 -7.21
N ARG A 43 -27.49 7.57 -8.35
CA ARG A 43 -26.08 7.81 -8.59
C ARG A 43 -25.64 9.26 -8.36
N GLU A 44 -26.34 10.20 -8.99
CA GLU A 44 -25.98 11.63 -8.93
C GLU A 44 -26.18 12.21 -7.52
N GLU A 45 -27.26 11.83 -6.87
CA GLU A 45 -27.55 12.23 -5.48
C GLU A 45 -26.47 11.69 -4.52
N PHE A 46 -26.03 10.43 -4.74
CA PHE A 46 -24.98 9.82 -3.93
C PHE A 46 -23.64 10.54 -4.12
N ILE A 47 -23.24 10.83 -5.38
CA ILE A 47 -21.99 11.53 -5.69
C ILE A 47 -21.97 12.90 -5.00
N LYS A 48 -23.05 13.67 -5.12
CA LYS A 48 -23.19 14.98 -4.49
C LYS A 48 -23.07 14.88 -2.97
N LYS A 49 -23.84 13.98 -2.32
CA LYS A 49 -23.80 13.77 -0.85
C LYS A 49 -22.42 13.32 -0.37
N LEU A 50 -21.74 12.45 -1.11
CA LEU A 50 -20.40 12.02 -0.73
C LEU A 50 -19.40 13.16 -0.80
N SER A 51 -19.44 13.97 -1.87
CA SER A 51 -18.63 15.18 -1.99
C SER A 51 -18.83 16.14 -0.81
N GLU A 52 -20.08 16.46 -0.48
CA GLU A 52 -20.44 17.33 0.64
C GLU A 52 -19.91 16.79 1.98
N ARG A 53 -20.03 15.49 2.24
CA ARG A 53 -19.51 14.85 3.48
C ARG A 53 -17.99 14.89 3.56
N ILE A 54 -17.27 14.70 2.45
CA ILE A 54 -15.82 14.80 2.42
C ILE A 54 -15.36 16.25 2.63
N VAL A 55 -15.97 17.20 1.94
CA VAL A 55 -15.65 18.64 2.09
C VAL A 55 -15.90 19.14 3.50
N SER A 56 -17.01 18.73 4.12
CA SER A 56 -17.33 19.12 5.50
C SER A 56 -16.44 18.42 6.54
N GLY A 57 -15.72 17.34 6.18
CA GLY A 57 -14.96 16.51 7.10
C GLY A 57 -15.83 15.55 7.94
N GLN A 58 -17.07 15.33 7.51
CA GLN A 58 -18.02 14.43 8.19
C GLN A 58 -18.00 13.00 7.67
N PHE A 59 -17.07 12.68 6.76
CA PHE A 59 -16.89 11.30 6.34
C PHE A 59 -16.10 10.55 7.41
N TYR A 60 -16.72 9.54 7.99
CA TYR A 60 -16.16 8.70 9.03
C TYR A 60 -16.70 7.27 8.89
N VAL A 61 -15.87 6.28 9.17
CA VAL A 61 -16.21 4.85 9.23
C VAL A 61 -15.86 4.29 10.61
N THR A 62 -16.63 3.31 11.06
CA THR A 62 -16.49 2.69 12.37
C THR A 62 -16.15 1.20 12.23
N PRO A 63 -15.64 0.52 13.26
CA PRO A 63 -15.49 -0.93 13.24
C PRO A 63 -16.78 -1.68 12.89
N ASN A 64 -17.96 -1.12 13.21
CA ASN A 64 -19.24 -1.73 12.83
C ASN A 64 -19.52 -1.69 11.32
N ASP A 65 -18.83 -0.87 10.56
CA ASP A 65 -18.93 -0.80 9.10
C ASP A 65 -18.12 -1.90 8.40
N ILE A 66 -17.29 -2.64 9.15
CA ILE A 66 -16.42 -3.70 8.66
C ILE A 66 -17.06 -5.06 8.88
N GLU A 67 -16.89 -5.94 7.93
CA GLU A 67 -17.13 -7.38 8.02
C GLU A 67 -15.79 -8.12 7.84
N GLU A 68 -15.61 -9.20 8.59
CA GLU A 68 -14.45 -10.05 8.51
C GLU A 68 -14.80 -11.37 7.84
N LYS A 69 -13.89 -11.88 7.06
CA LYS A 69 -14.05 -13.16 6.39
C LYS A 69 -12.71 -13.89 6.29
N ASP A 70 -12.75 -15.17 6.59
CA ASP A 70 -11.64 -16.07 6.36
C ASP A 70 -11.64 -16.55 4.90
N ILE A 71 -10.50 -16.42 4.25
CA ILE A 71 -10.27 -16.97 2.92
C ILE A 71 -8.98 -17.79 2.91
N ILE A 72 -8.95 -18.82 2.07
CA ILE A 72 -7.72 -19.56 1.78
C ILE A 72 -7.17 -19.03 0.46
N GLU A 73 -5.99 -18.43 0.51
CA GLU A 73 -5.27 -17.92 -0.65
C GLU A 73 -3.88 -18.55 -0.70
N ALA A 74 -3.55 -19.23 -1.82
CA ALA A 74 -2.29 -19.97 -1.98
C ALA A 74 -1.97 -20.92 -0.80
N GLY A 75 -3.01 -21.61 -0.26
CA GLY A 75 -2.88 -22.54 0.86
C GLY A 75 -2.72 -21.90 2.24
N LYS A 76 -2.79 -20.58 2.35
CA LYS A 76 -2.71 -19.85 3.62
C LYS A 76 -4.07 -19.29 4.00
N LEU A 77 -4.46 -19.47 5.26
CA LEU A 77 -5.63 -18.82 5.84
C LEU A 77 -5.33 -17.33 6.02
N ARG A 78 -6.21 -16.47 5.49
CA ARG A 78 -6.14 -15.02 5.65
C ARG A 78 -7.44 -14.48 6.22
N HIS A 79 -7.35 -13.68 7.25
CA HIS A 79 -8.47 -12.92 7.83
C HIS A 79 -8.58 -11.59 7.11
N ILE A 80 -9.52 -11.46 6.18
CA ILE A 80 -9.70 -10.24 5.41
C ILE A 80 -10.85 -9.41 5.97
N GLN A 81 -10.69 -8.09 5.94
CA GLN A 81 -11.70 -7.12 6.30
C GLN A 81 -12.21 -6.38 5.07
N PHE A 82 -13.51 -6.14 5.00
CA PHE A 82 -14.12 -5.36 3.92
C PHE A 82 -15.32 -4.56 4.43
N PHE A 83 -15.66 -3.48 3.74
CA PHE A 83 -16.82 -2.68 4.09
C PHE A 83 -18.12 -3.42 3.79
N LYS A 84 -19.03 -3.50 4.76
CA LYS A 84 -20.40 -4.02 4.59
C LYS A 84 -21.18 -3.22 3.56
N SER A 85 -20.92 -1.91 3.49
CA SER A 85 -21.61 -0.98 2.61
C SER A 85 -20.82 -0.66 1.35
N LEU A 86 -21.44 -0.78 0.18
CA LEU A 86 -20.87 -0.29 -1.07
C LEU A 86 -20.61 1.22 -1.04
N LYS A 87 -21.39 2.00 -0.27
CA LYS A 87 -21.17 3.45 -0.08
C LYS A 87 -19.77 3.72 0.51
N ASN A 88 -19.40 2.98 1.56
CA ASN A 88 -18.08 3.13 2.20
C ASN A 88 -16.95 2.62 1.29
N SER A 89 -17.21 1.55 0.51
CA SER A 89 -16.26 1.06 -0.49
C SER A 89 -15.98 2.10 -1.58
N ILE A 90 -17.03 2.76 -2.09
CA ILE A 90 -16.90 3.83 -3.10
C ILE A 90 -16.16 5.03 -2.51
N ALA A 91 -16.50 5.45 -1.29
CA ALA A 91 -15.84 6.57 -0.62
C ALA A 91 -14.35 6.30 -0.40
N ALA A 92 -13.99 5.13 0.14
CA ALA A 92 -12.61 4.73 0.32
C ALA A 92 -11.86 4.65 -1.01
N HIS A 93 -12.51 4.17 -2.08
CA HIS A 93 -11.93 4.14 -3.41
C HIS A 93 -11.68 5.55 -3.95
N ALA A 94 -12.64 6.48 -3.82
CA ALA A 94 -12.50 7.86 -4.27
C ALA A 94 -11.37 8.60 -3.53
N ILE A 95 -11.26 8.43 -2.23
CA ILE A 95 -10.19 9.00 -1.42
C ILE A 95 -8.83 8.43 -1.84
N MET A 96 -8.71 7.10 -1.88
CA MET A 96 -7.43 6.45 -2.15
C MET A 96 -6.98 6.54 -3.61
N SER A 97 -7.90 6.68 -4.57
CA SER A 97 -7.52 6.88 -5.98
C SER A 97 -6.70 8.15 -6.20
N VAL A 98 -6.98 9.21 -5.44
CA VAL A 98 -6.20 10.45 -5.45
C VAL A 98 -4.96 10.32 -4.57
N VAL A 99 -5.11 9.86 -3.32
CA VAL A 99 -3.99 9.67 -2.39
C VAL A 99 -2.89 8.82 -3.02
N ASP A 100 -3.21 7.70 -3.67
CA ASP A 100 -2.23 6.83 -4.32
C ASP A 100 -1.44 7.52 -5.44
N LYS A 101 -2.02 8.50 -6.15
CA LYS A 101 -1.27 9.30 -7.14
C LYS A 101 -0.16 10.11 -6.48
N HIS A 102 -0.44 10.67 -5.30
CA HIS A 102 0.53 11.43 -4.51
C HIS A 102 1.57 10.51 -3.84
N LEU A 103 1.14 9.37 -3.28
CA LEU A 103 2.04 8.37 -2.70
C LEU A 103 3.00 7.79 -3.74
N LYS A 104 2.52 7.49 -4.96
CA LYS A 104 3.34 6.94 -6.04
C LYS A 104 4.57 7.79 -6.37
N LYS A 105 4.48 9.12 -6.22
CA LYS A 105 5.59 10.05 -6.42
C LYS A 105 6.71 9.89 -5.39
N ARG A 106 6.40 9.23 -4.26
CA ARG A 106 7.32 9.01 -3.12
C ARG A 106 7.99 7.66 -3.15
N PHE A 107 7.49 6.73 -3.94
CA PHE A 107 8.02 5.38 -4.03
C PHE A 107 9.20 5.32 -5.00
N ILE A 108 10.25 4.61 -4.62
CA ILE A 108 11.33 4.29 -5.56
C ILE A 108 10.76 3.52 -6.76
N ARG A 109 11.46 3.55 -7.90
CA ARG A 109 10.92 2.94 -9.13
C ARG A 109 10.72 1.43 -9.01
N THR A 110 11.56 0.78 -8.23
CA THR A 110 11.58 -0.67 -8.00
C THR A 110 10.68 -1.14 -6.85
N THR A 111 9.81 -0.27 -6.31
CA THR A 111 8.69 -0.65 -5.44
C THR A 111 7.47 -0.94 -6.30
N SER A 112 6.87 -2.10 -6.10
CA SER A 112 5.71 -2.62 -6.82
C SER A 112 4.64 -3.19 -5.88
N ALA A 113 3.56 -3.69 -6.42
CA ALA A 113 2.32 -4.12 -5.80
C ALA A 113 1.35 -2.98 -5.44
N SER A 114 0.12 -3.15 -5.92
CA SER A 114 -0.98 -2.18 -5.71
C SER A 114 -0.69 -0.74 -6.14
N ILE A 115 0.31 -0.58 -6.98
CA ILE A 115 0.69 0.69 -7.61
C ILE A 115 0.33 0.60 -9.10
N LYS A 116 -0.47 1.56 -9.58
CA LYS A 116 -0.90 1.58 -10.99
C LYS A 116 0.32 1.50 -11.93
N ASN A 117 0.31 0.52 -12.82
CA ASN A 117 1.38 0.22 -13.80
C ASN A 117 2.72 -0.23 -13.17
N ARG A 118 2.71 -0.78 -11.94
CA ARG A 118 3.86 -1.38 -11.28
C ARG A 118 3.45 -2.72 -10.66
N GLY A 119 3.24 -3.72 -11.51
CA GLY A 119 2.94 -5.10 -11.10
C GLY A 119 4.19 -6.00 -11.10
N MET A 120 4.00 -7.29 -10.84
CA MET A 120 5.07 -8.29 -10.80
C MET A 120 5.86 -8.32 -12.11
N HIS A 121 5.19 -8.34 -13.25
CA HIS A 121 5.88 -8.37 -14.57
C HIS A 121 6.69 -7.10 -14.84
N ASP A 122 6.24 -5.94 -14.34
CA ASP A 122 7.00 -4.70 -14.46
C ASP A 122 8.27 -4.76 -13.59
N LEU A 123 8.15 -5.28 -12.36
CA LEU A 123 9.31 -5.45 -11.47
C LEU A 123 10.33 -6.43 -12.02
N MET A 124 9.88 -7.57 -12.57
CA MET A 124 10.74 -8.57 -13.19
C MET A 124 11.56 -8.00 -14.35
N LYS A 125 11.00 -7.08 -15.16
CA LYS A 125 11.75 -6.42 -16.24
C LYS A 125 12.95 -5.63 -15.70
N TYR A 126 12.81 -4.97 -14.54
CA TYR A 126 13.94 -4.26 -13.92
C TYR A 126 14.99 -5.21 -13.38
N ILE A 127 14.58 -6.30 -12.71
CA ILE A 127 15.48 -7.32 -12.19
C ILE A 127 16.29 -7.94 -13.34
N LEU A 128 15.62 -8.40 -14.40
CA LEU A 128 16.27 -9.03 -15.56
C LEU A 128 17.19 -8.06 -16.29
N ARG A 129 16.78 -6.82 -16.48
CA ARG A 129 17.60 -5.78 -17.08
C ARG A 129 18.90 -5.58 -16.26
N ASP A 130 18.75 -5.38 -14.95
CA ASP A 130 19.88 -5.06 -14.08
C ASP A 130 20.85 -6.25 -13.98
N ILE A 131 20.38 -7.52 -14.04
CA ILE A 131 21.22 -8.71 -14.15
C ILE A 131 21.99 -8.74 -15.48
N GLN A 132 21.37 -8.31 -16.58
CA GLN A 132 22.03 -8.27 -17.89
C GLN A 132 23.05 -7.12 -18.01
N GLU A 133 22.72 -5.95 -17.45
CA GLU A 133 23.56 -4.74 -17.52
C GLU A 133 24.72 -4.77 -16.52
N ASP A 134 24.54 -5.41 -15.34
CA ASP A 134 25.57 -5.53 -14.29
C ASP A 134 25.68 -6.97 -13.75
N PRO A 135 26.16 -7.95 -14.55
CA PRO A 135 26.26 -9.34 -14.12
C PRO A 135 27.23 -9.56 -12.95
N GLU A 136 28.27 -8.71 -12.80
CA GLU A 136 29.19 -8.78 -11.67
C GLU A 136 28.60 -8.24 -10.39
N GLY A 137 27.84 -7.13 -10.43
CA GLY A 137 27.18 -6.52 -9.29
C GLY A 137 25.94 -7.27 -8.83
N THR A 138 25.43 -8.23 -9.63
CA THR A 138 24.21 -8.99 -9.37
C THR A 138 24.42 -10.49 -9.22
N ARG A 139 25.65 -10.93 -8.87
CA ARG A 139 26.03 -12.36 -8.77
C ARG A 139 25.28 -13.13 -7.69
N TYR A 140 24.86 -12.45 -6.62
CA TYR A 140 24.17 -13.05 -5.48
C TYR A 140 22.87 -12.32 -5.22
N CYS A 141 21.89 -13.06 -4.70
CA CYS A 141 20.57 -12.58 -4.34
C CYS A 141 20.34 -12.78 -2.84
N TYR A 142 19.88 -11.76 -2.16
CA TYR A 142 19.26 -11.84 -0.84
C TYR A 142 17.76 -11.65 -0.98
N LYS A 143 17.00 -12.62 -0.54
CA LYS A 143 15.53 -12.61 -0.55
C LYS A 143 14.98 -12.67 0.87
N PHE A 144 14.02 -11.80 1.17
CA PHE A 144 13.38 -11.73 2.48
C PHE A 144 11.90 -11.38 2.36
N ASP A 145 11.15 -11.67 3.42
CA ASP A 145 9.72 -11.38 3.57
C ASP A 145 9.50 -10.89 5.01
N ILE A 146 8.63 -9.91 5.20
CA ILE A 146 8.31 -9.37 6.53
C ILE A 146 7.25 -10.23 7.20
N SER A 147 7.51 -10.61 8.45
CA SER A 147 6.60 -11.48 9.21
C SER A 147 5.30 -10.76 9.53
N LYS A 148 4.16 -11.35 9.12
CA LYS A 148 2.81 -10.85 9.43
C LYS A 148 2.67 -9.33 9.23
N PHE A 149 3.18 -8.81 8.10
CA PHE A 149 3.33 -7.38 7.87
C PHE A 149 2.09 -6.59 8.28
N TYR A 150 0.93 -6.85 7.68
CA TYR A 150 -0.29 -6.08 7.95
C TYR A 150 -0.74 -6.12 9.41
N GLU A 151 -0.59 -7.27 10.07
CA GLU A 151 -0.97 -7.46 11.47
C GLU A 151 0.01 -6.80 12.45
N SER A 152 1.29 -6.64 12.02
CA SER A 152 2.39 -6.14 12.86
C SER A 152 2.63 -4.65 12.70
N VAL A 153 2.13 -4.02 11.61
CA VAL A 153 2.32 -2.58 11.37
C VAL A 153 1.87 -1.75 12.57
N ASN A 154 2.78 -0.93 13.07
CA ASN A 154 2.45 0.07 14.08
C ASN A 154 1.78 1.28 13.40
N GLN A 155 0.53 1.54 13.78
CA GLN A 155 -0.33 2.57 13.20
C GLN A 155 0.25 3.99 13.35
N ASP A 156 0.98 4.26 14.44
CA ASP A 156 1.57 5.58 14.70
C ASP A 156 2.69 5.89 13.72
N PHE A 157 3.50 4.91 13.32
CA PHE A 157 4.52 5.10 12.28
C PHE A 157 3.89 5.36 10.91
N VAL A 158 2.77 4.70 10.59
CA VAL A 158 2.02 5.00 9.35
C VAL A 158 1.53 6.44 9.37
N MET A 159 0.91 6.88 10.48
CA MET A 159 0.41 8.25 10.60
C MET A 159 1.54 9.29 10.63
N TYR A 160 2.67 8.97 11.23
CA TYR A 160 3.87 9.81 11.12
C TYR A 160 4.28 10.03 9.64
N CYS A 161 4.29 8.97 8.83
CA CYS A 161 4.58 9.09 7.40
C CYS A 161 3.52 9.94 6.66
N VAL A 162 2.23 9.75 6.97
CA VAL A 162 1.13 10.55 6.41
C VAL A 162 1.30 12.04 6.73
N HIS A 163 1.61 12.38 7.97
CA HIS A 163 1.84 13.77 8.41
C HIS A 163 3.06 14.42 7.74
N ARG A 164 4.05 13.65 7.34
CA ARG A 164 5.22 14.17 6.60
C ARG A 164 4.90 14.54 5.16
N ILE A 165 3.87 13.90 4.56
CA ILE A 165 3.50 14.11 3.15
C ILE A 165 2.39 15.14 3.02
N PHE A 166 1.33 15.01 3.82
CA PHE A 166 0.14 15.82 3.69
C PHE A 166 0.05 16.90 4.79
N LYS A 167 -0.56 18.03 4.45
CA LYS A 167 -0.88 19.11 5.40
C LYS A 167 -2.39 19.34 5.56
N ASP A 168 -3.20 18.71 4.72
CA ASP A 168 -4.65 18.81 4.74
C ASP A 168 -5.22 18.04 5.95
N LYS A 169 -5.69 18.79 6.96
CA LYS A 169 -6.17 18.19 8.22
C LYS A 169 -7.36 17.24 8.05
N LYS A 170 -8.27 17.56 7.10
CA LYS A 170 -9.44 16.70 6.84
C LYS A 170 -9.01 15.38 6.20
N LEU A 171 -8.09 15.44 5.23
CA LEU A 171 -7.51 14.24 4.63
C LEU A 171 -6.80 13.37 5.68
N ILE A 172 -5.94 14.00 6.49
CA ILE A 172 -5.20 13.29 7.53
C ILE A 172 -6.16 12.59 8.51
N ALA A 173 -7.25 13.26 8.92
CA ALA A 173 -8.25 12.65 9.79
C ALA A 173 -8.96 11.46 9.13
N MET A 174 -9.27 11.52 7.83
CA MET A 174 -9.85 10.38 7.10
C MET A 174 -8.86 9.22 6.96
N LEU A 175 -7.59 9.49 6.70
CA LEU A 175 -6.55 8.45 6.62
C LEU A 175 -6.27 7.83 7.99
N ASP A 176 -6.25 8.61 9.05
CA ASP A 176 -6.15 8.12 10.44
C ASP A 176 -7.32 7.20 10.78
N ASN A 177 -8.54 7.60 10.41
CA ASN A 177 -9.73 6.78 10.60
C ASN A 177 -9.65 5.44 9.86
N PHE A 178 -9.11 5.39 8.64
CA PHE A 178 -8.87 4.15 7.92
C PHE A 178 -7.78 3.28 8.55
N VAL A 179 -6.70 3.89 9.03
CA VAL A 179 -5.59 3.16 9.68
C VAL A 179 -6.05 2.53 10.99
N ARG A 180 -6.81 3.29 11.80
CA ARG A 180 -7.24 2.88 13.14
C ARG A 180 -8.60 2.18 13.17
N ILE A 181 -9.12 1.75 12.02
CA ILE A 181 -10.43 1.07 11.96
C ILE A 181 -10.40 -0.32 12.63
N ILE A 182 -9.22 -0.92 12.75
CA ILE A 182 -8.96 -2.12 13.53
C ILE A 182 -8.02 -1.79 14.70
N PRO A 183 -8.08 -2.54 15.82
CA PRO A 183 -7.34 -2.19 17.03
C PRO A 183 -5.82 -2.24 16.89
N LYS A 184 -5.28 -3.09 16.02
CA LYS A 184 -3.85 -3.31 15.82
C LYS A 184 -3.55 -3.64 14.36
N GLY A 185 -2.37 -3.21 13.87
CA GLY A 185 -2.00 -3.42 12.48
C GLY A 185 -2.79 -2.53 11.52
N ILE A 186 -2.77 -2.89 10.25
CA ILE A 186 -3.61 -2.31 9.20
C ILE A 186 -4.41 -3.43 8.53
N SER A 187 -5.64 -3.12 8.12
CA SER A 187 -6.59 -4.11 7.61
C SER A 187 -6.09 -4.82 6.35
N ILE A 188 -6.26 -6.13 6.29
CA ILE A 188 -6.07 -6.91 5.06
C ILE A 188 -7.38 -6.85 4.26
N GLY A 189 -7.34 -6.20 3.09
CA GLY A 189 -8.47 -6.14 2.16
C GLY A 189 -9.13 -4.76 2.02
N LEU A 190 -8.88 -3.82 2.92
CA LEU A 190 -9.28 -2.43 2.71
C LEU A 190 -8.35 -1.74 1.69
N ARG A 191 -8.97 -0.92 0.85
CA ARG A 191 -8.27 -0.20 -0.24
C ARG A 191 -7.13 0.70 0.24
N SER A 192 -7.23 1.21 1.47
CA SER A 192 -6.22 2.11 2.07
C SER A 192 -4.94 1.41 2.51
N SER A 193 -5.04 0.16 2.95
CA SER A 193 -3.95 -0.50 3.68
C SER A 193 -2.70 -0.73 2.82
N GLN A 194 -2.88 -1.08 1.55
CA GLN A 194 -1.75 -1.36 0.66
C GLN A 194 -0.94 -0.11 0.33
N GLY A 195 -1.61 1.01 0.01
CA GLY A 195 -0.93 2.28 -0.26
C GLY A 195 -0.19 2.81 0.97
N LEU A 196 -0.84 2.74 2.14
CA LEU A 196 -0.26 3.22 3.40
C LEU A 196 0.84 2.29 3.92
N GLY A 197 0.71 0.96 3.75
CA GLY A 197 1.78 0.00 4.04
C GLY A 197 3.00 0.22 3.14
N ASN A 198 2.80 0.42 1.84
CA ASN A 198 3.88 0.79 0.93
C ASN A 198 4.55 2.12 1.32
N LEU A 199 3.77 3.10 1.80
CA LEU A 199 4.32 4.36 2.28
C LEU A 199 5.24 4.17 3.48
N LEU A 200 4.83 3.37 4.46
CA LEU A 200 5.64 3.07 5.64
C LEU A 200 7.00 2.48 5.23
N LEU A 201 6.99 1.41 4.43
CA LEU A 201 8.22 0.76 3.96
C LEU A 201 9.04 1.65 3.03
N SER A 202 8.41 2.50 2.23
CA SER A 202 9.13 3.45 1.38
C SER A 202 9.96 4.44 2.21
N VAL A 203 9.38 4.97 3.30
CA VAL A 203 10.05 5.94 4.17
C VAL A 203 11.15 5.31 5.01
N TYR A 204 10.87 4.15 5.61
CA TYR A 204 11.79 3.55 6.59
C TYR A 204 12.76 2.54 5.98
N LEU A 205 12.43 1.92 4.83
CA LEU A 205 13.27 0.90 4.22
C LEU A 205 13.80 1.32 2.84
N ASP A 206 12.92 1.62 1.87
CA ASP A 206 13.32 1.79 0.47
C ASP A 206 14.32 2.94 0.29
N HIS A 207 13.96 4.13 0.78
CA HIS A 207 14.82 5.32 0.71
C HIS A 207 16.03 5.20 1.62
N TYR A 208 15.89 4.53 2.77
CA TYR A 208 17.01 4.28 3.66
C TYR A 208 18.10 3.45 2.97
N LEU A 209 17.73 2.36 2.32
CA LEU A 209 18.67 1.53 1.58
C LEU A 209 19.27 2.25 0.37
N LYS A 210 18.44 2.92 -0.43
CA LYS A 210 18.88 3.58 -1.66
C LYS A 210 19.66 4.86 -1.40
N ASP A 211 19.12 5.76 -0.58
CA ASP A 211 19.65 7.12 -0.46
C ASP A 211 20.78 7.21 0.58
N LYS A 212 20.72 6.39 1.65
CA LYS A 212 21.73 6.41 2.70
C LYS A 212 22.85 5.39 2.47
N TYR A 213 22.53 4.18 2.06
CA TYR A 213 23.50 3.11 1.86
C TYR A 213 23.91 2.87 0.41
N GLY A 214 23.26 3.53 -0.55
CA GLY A 214 23.59 3.42 -1.97
C GLY A 214 23.31 2.04 -2.57
N VAL A 215 22.39 1.25 -2.01
CA VAL A 215 22.02 -0.07 -2.52
C VAL A 215 21.38 0.09 -3.89
N CYS A 216 22.14 -0.24 -4.96
CA CYS A 216 21.69 -0.05 -6.35
C CYS A 216 20.55 -0.99 -6.73
N HIS A 217 20.70 -2.27 -6.44
CA HIS A 217 19.83 -3.35 -6.91
C HIS A 217 18.90 -3.82 -5.79
N PHE A 218 17.96 -2.97 -5.39
CA PHE A 218 16.92 -3.28 -4.42
C PHE A 218 15.55 -3.22 -5.07
N TYR A 219 14.74 -4.25 -4.85
CA TYR A 219 13.42 -4.45 -5.43
C TYR A 219 12.46 -4.89 -4.34
N ARG A 220 11.24 -4.34 -4.34
CA ARG A 220 10.24 -4.71 -3.35
C ARG A 220 8.85 -4.90 -3.99
N TYR A 221 8.21 -6.01 -3.65
CA TYR A 221 6.84 -6.30 -4.00
C TYR A 221 6.02 -6.45 -2.72
N CYS A 222 5.30 -5.40 -2.32
CA CYS A 222 4.61 -5.30 -1.02
C CYS A 222 5.60 -5.49 0.15
N ASP A 223 5.52 -6.59 0.88
CA ASP A 223 6.37 -7.00 1.99
C ASP A 223 7.54 -7.93 1.59
N ASP A 224 7.53 -8.44 0.37
CA ASP A 224 8.63 -9.23 -0.19
C ASP A 224 9.74 -8.34 -0.74
N GLY A 225 10.98 -8.54 -0.31
CA GLY A 225 12.16 -7.79 -0.77
C GLY A 225 13.23 -8.67 -1.39
N VAL A 226 13.88 -8.12 -2.41
CA VAL A 226 15.03 -8.72 -3.10
C VAL A 226 16.16 -7.69 -3.21
N VAL A 227 17.36 -8.08 -2.83
CA VAL A 227 18.59 -7.30 -3.04
C VAL A 227 19.55 -8.15 -3.86
N LEU A 228 20.09 -7.59 -4.94
CA LEU A 228 21.18 -8.23 -5.67
C LEU A 228 22.49 -7.54 -5.30
N GLY A 229 23.58 -8.32 -5.25
CA GLY A 229 24.89 -7.83 -4.83
C GLY A 229 26.04 -8.66 -5.42
N LYS A 230 27.24 -8.10 -5.36
CA LYS A 230 28.46 -8.70 -5.90
C LYS A 230 28.96 -9.87 -5.06
N THR A 231 28.80 -9.80 -3.74
CA THR A 231 29.32 -10.82 -2.81
C THR A 231 28.28 -11.18 -1.75
N LYS A 232 28.38 -12.43 -1.23
CA LYS A 232 27.54 -12.84 -0.08
C LYS A 232 27.81 -11.98 1.17
N ALA A 233 29.06 -11.56 1.40
CA ALA A 233 29.42 -10.72 2.54
C ALA A 233 28.73 -9.36 2.50
N GLU A 234 28.68 -8.72 1.34
CA GLU A 234 27.91 -7.48 1.11
C GLU A 234 26.43 -7.67 1.42
N LEU A 235 25.82 -8.75 0.92
CA LEU A 235 24.40 -9.03 1.14
C LEU A 235 24.08 -9.33 2.62
N TRP A 236 24.98 -9.99 3.34
CA TRP A 236 24.83 -10.20 4.77
C TRP A 236 24.89 -8.87 5.55
N MET A 237 25.76 -7.95 5.14
CA MET A 237 25.81 -6.61 5.71
C MET A 237 24.52 -5.82 5.45
N ILE A 238 24.00 -5.87 4.21
CA ILE A 238 22.72 -5.24 3.86
C ILE A 238 21.56 -5.88 4.62
N ARG A 239 21.56 -7.18 4.81
CA ARG A 239 20.60 -7.91 5.62
C ARG A 239 20.55 -7.36 7.05
N ASP A 240 21.70 -7.19 7.69
CA ASP A 240 21.76 -6.66 9.07
C ASP A 240 21.20 -5.25 9.15
N ILE A 241 21.51 -4.38 8.17
CA ILE A 241 20.93 -3.05 8.03
C ILE A 241 19.40 -3.10 7.90
N ILE A 242 18.88 -4.03 7.09
CA ILE A 242 17.43 -4.21 6.90
C ILE A 242 16.77 -4.65 8.22
N HIS A 243 17.37 -5.58 8.95
CA HIS A 243 16.87 -6.03 10.25
C HIS A 243 16.82 -4.89 11.27
N GLU A 244 17.90 -4.14 11.42
CA GLU A 244 17.96 -2.98 12.32
C GLU A 244 16.89 -1.95 11.96
N GLN A 245 16.76 -1.62 10.68
CA GLN A 245 15.82 -0.60 10.22
C GLN A 245 14.35 -1.01 10.37
N LEU A 246 14.04 -2.30 10.15
CA LEU A 246 12.69 -2.81 10.37
C LEU A 246 12.35 -2.91 11.86
N GLN A 247 13.33 -3.23 12.71
CA GLN A 247 13.14 -3.25 14.16
C GLN A 247 12.79 -1.88 14.73
N GLU A 248 13.30 -0.79 14.16
CA GLU A 248 12.94 0.59 14.57
C GLU A 248 11.44 0.89 14.42
N ILE A 249 10.73 0.14 13.58
CA ILE A 249 9.29 0.29 13.34
C ILE A 249 8.47 -0.95 13.75
N ASP A 250 9.01 -1.74 14.70
CA ASP A 250 8.36 -2.92 15.26
C ASP A 250 8.10 -4.05 14.24
N LEU A 251 8.84 -4.09 13.13
CA LEU A 251 8.72 -5.13 12.11
C LEU A 251 9.88 -6.12 12.15
N VAL A 252 9.62 -7.36 11.75
CA VAL A 252 10.59 -8.47 11.81
C VAL A 252 10.61 -9.22 10.48
N VAL A 253 11.81 -9.53 9.98
CA VAL A 253 12.00 -10.40 8.81
C VAL A 253 11.68 -11.85 9.19
N LYS A 254 11.06 -12.61 8.29
CA LYS A 254 10.81 -14.04 8.49
C LYS A 254 12.11 -14.84 8.52
N PRO A 255 12.20 -15.93 9.33
CA PRO A 255 13.42 -16.72 9.46
C PRO A 255 13.81 -17.51 8.19
N ASN A 256 12.95 -17.56 7.18
CA ASN A 256 13.22 -18.23 5.90
C ASN A 256 13.93 -17.35 4.87
N GLU A 257 14.48 -16.22 5.29
CA GLU A 257 15.35 -15.39 4.46
C GLU A 257 16.60 -16.16 4.00
N ARG A 258 17.12 -15.83 2.83
CA ARG A 258 18.28 -16.55 2.27
C ARG A 258 19.14 -15.70 1.35
N VAL A 259 20.44 -16.02 1.36
CA VAL A 259 21.42 -15.50 0.37
C VAL A 259 21.91 -16.66 -0.49
N PHE A 260 21.79 -16.53 -1.81
CA PHE A 260 22.12 -17.58 -2.78
C PHE A 260 22.66 -16.97 -4.09
N PRO A 261 23.33 -17.76 -4.97
CA PRO A 261 23.73 -17.29 -6.29
C PRO A 261 22.52 -16.93 -7.16
N THR A 262 22.55 -15.80 -7.85
CA THR A 262 21.42 -15.34 -8.71
C THR A 262 21.11 -16.33 -9.84
N ALA A 263 22.12 -17.08 -10.35
CA ALA A 263 21.94 -18.06 -11.42
C ALA A 263 21.18 -19.35 -10.97
N GLU A 264 20.90 -19.53 -9.68
CA GLU A 264 20.20 -20.70 -9.14
C GLU A 264 18.67 -20.47 -9.02
N GLU A 265 18.16 -19.34 -9.33
CA GLU A 265 16.75 -18.98 -9.27
C GLU A 265 16.30 -18.19 -10.52
#